data_1504dcf5d27f5c3b320aa896a9d83b32
#
_entry.id   1504dcf5d27f5c3b320aa896a9d83b32
#
_cell.length_a   1.000
_cell.length_b   1.000
_cell.length_c   1.000
_cell.angle_alpha   90.00
_cell.angle_beta   90.00
_cell.angle_gamma   90.00
#
_symmetry.space_group_name_H-M   'P 1'
#
loop_
_entity.id
_entity.type
_entity.pdbx_description
1 polymer ?
#
loop_
_entity_poly.entity_id
_entity_poly.type
_entity_poly.pdbx_seq_one_letter_code
_entity_poly.pdbx_strand_id
1 'polypeptide(L)'
;MKSMGVATIHAVATAAVRRARNAVEFTAPAEAILGQPISVLSQTEEAHYVARGLTLNIPEATGLVADLGGGSLEVVALEGGQARQSTSFNFGHLSTVEAEEVEAALAAEPWLAARPGTRIYGVGGSFRALGLAYIEQSGYPLPVLHGLRLPGEEAGNLLAAFCRRNPDLSGVPLGRQKTMPTAALIMRALFRYSGAERIVVSGTSIRDGLIADLELGDVDRADFLLVVCQEISRASHRFPGVPGALVSLLRPLFRPREGQSDEDVARDRKRFDRLLEAACFLSDMCWNEHEDVRGDLGARRVLGLPVNCVTHKERVWLATTIYHRYVGRKTNKSRPPELSVLLSRRRRAEATVIGLGLRFALTFSGGAAQNLDQIRLASDGNILTLHVGAGCAALVDNHAMRRFQQLAQSANLEAEISYD
;
A
#
# COMPACT_ATOMS: atom_id res chain seq x y z
N MET A 1 4.41 29.63 -2.38
CA MET A 1 3.13 29.17 -2.96
C MET A 1 2.67 30.06 -4.13
N LYS A 2 2.51 31.40 -3.97
CA LYS A 2 2.15 32.28 -5.13
C LYS A 2 3.12 32.16 -6.31
N SER A 3 4.43 32.07 -6.06
CA SER A 3 5.46 31.84 -7.09
C SER A 3 5.40 30.48 -7.77
N MET A 4 4.65 29.54 -7.24
CA MET A 4 4.43 28.19 -7.79
C MET A 4 3.11 28.08 -8.58
N GLY A 5 2.39 29.18 -8.77
CA GLY A 5 1.10 29.18 -9.46
C GLY A 5 -0.05 28.54 -8.68
N VAL A 6 0.08 28.41 -7.34
CA VAL A 6 -1.00 27.86 -6.50
C VAL A 6 -2.18 28.82 -6.50
N ALA A 7 -3.32 28.37 -7.00
CA ALA A 7 -4.54 29.16 -7.12
C ALA A 7 -5.36 29.19 -5.81
N THR A 8 -5.41 28.08 -5.09
CA THR A 8 -6.22 27.93 -3.88
C THR A 8 -5.40 27.33 -2.74
N ILE A 9 -5.61 27.84 -1.52
CA ILE A 9 -4.99 27.33 -0.29
C ILE A 9 -6.12 27.00 0.68
N HIS A 10 -6.19 25.77 1.13
CA HIS A 10 -7.09 25.33 2.20
C HIS A 10 -6.29 25.20 3.50
N ALA A 11 -6.42 26.18 4.38
CA ALA A 11 -5.76 26.19 5.67
C ALA A 11 -6.69 25.64 6.75
N VAL A 12 -6.24 24.64 7.49
CA VAL A 12 -6.99 24.04 8.60
C VAL A 12 -6.17 24.06 9.88
N ALA A 13 -6.83 24.22 10.99
CA ALA A 13 -6.27 24.11 12.34
C ALA A 13 -7.09 23.10 13.16
N THR A 14 -6.45 22.47 14.12
CA THR A 14 -7.04 21.37 14.89
C THR A 14 -7.00 21.64 16.39
N ALA A 15 -7.02 20.63 17.23
CA ALA A 15 -7.19 20.68 18.68
C ALA A 15 -6.41 21.80 19.39
N ALA A 16 -5.16 22.07 18.99
CA ALA A 16 -4.33 23.08 19.64
C ALA A 16 -4.95 24.50 19.52
N VAL A 17 -5.35 24.88 18.31
CA VAL A 17 -5.99 26.19 18.05
C VAL A 17 -7.41 26.20 18.59
N ARG A 18 -8.18 25.13 18.39
CA ARG A 18 -9.56 25.01 18.88
C ARG A 18 -9.69 25.23 20.39
N ARG A 19 -8.68 24.80 21.18
CA ARG A 19 -8.67 24.90 22.65
C ARG A 19 -8.00 26.17 23.18
N ALA A 20 -7.26 26.87 22.34
CA ALA A 20 -6.50 28.03 22.76
C ALA A 20 -7.47 29.21 23.11
N ARG A 21 -7.30 29.80 24.29
CA ARG A 21 -8.07 30.98 24.68
C ARG A 21 -7.77 32.21 23.81
N ASN A 22 -6.57 32.25 23.26
CA ASN A 22 -6.07 33.32 22.38
C ASN A 22 -5.96 32.85 20.91
N ALA A 23 -6.83 31.94 20.48
CA ALA A 23 -6.83 31.40 19.10
C ALA A 23 -6.80 32.51 18.04
N VAL A 24 -7.59 33.56 18.22
CA VAL A 24 -7.67 34.69 17.29
C VAL A 24 -6.36 35.46 17.17
N GLU A 25 -5.59 35.61 18.26
CA GLU A 25 -4.27 36.25 18.23
C GLU A 25 -3.27 35.51 17.34
N PHE A 26 -3.46 34.19 17.15
CA PHE A 26 -2.68 33.36 16.22
C PHE A 26 -3.28 33.34 14.82
N THR A 27 -4.61 33.11 14.70
CA THR A 27 -5.24 32.91 13.39
C THR A 27 -5.31 34.19 12.57
N ALA A 28 -5.62 35.33 13.17
CA ALA A 28 -5.79 36.60 12.44
C ALA A 28 -4.50 37.06 11.70
N PRO A 29 -3.31 37.08 12.33
CA PRO A 29 -2.07 37.38 11.61
C PRO A 29 -1.74 36.32 10.53
N ALA A 30 -2.01 35.04 10.80
CA ALA A 30 -1.77 33.98 9.85
C ALA A 30 -2.68 34.08 8.61
N GLU A 31 -3.96 34.38 8.80
CA GLU A 31 -4.92 34.62 7.71
C GLU A 31 -4.54 35.84 6.86
N ALA A 32 -4.07 36.92 7.51
CA ALA A 32 -3.57 38.10 6.80
C ALA A 32 -2.38 37.78 5.90
N ILE A 33 -1.47 36.90 6.35
CA ILE A 33 -0.32 36.45 5.56
C ILE A 33 -0.76 35.49 4.43
N LEU A 34 -1.67 34.57 4.73
CA LEU A 34 -2.16 33.59 3.77
C LEU A 34 -3.06 34.23 2.70
N GLY A 35 -3.79 35.28 3.06
CA GLY A 35 -4.87 35.89 2.27
C GLY A 35 -6.09 35.00 2.13
N GLN A 36 -6.26 34.06 3.08
CA GLN A 36 -7.32 33.05 3.12
C GLN A 36 -7.68 32.76 4.57
N PRO A 37 -8.95 32.44 4.90
CA PRO A 37 -9.34 32.06 6.25
C PRO A 37 -8.73 30.72 6.67
N ILE A 38 -8.55 30.54 7.98
CA ILE A 38 -8.15 29.28 8.58
C ILE A 38 -9.40 28.61 9.16
N SER A 39 -9.77 27.45 8.61
CA SER A 39 -10.87 26.64 9.14
C SER A 39 -10.41 25.88 10.38
N VAL A 40 -10.97 26.22 11.56
CA VAL A 40 -10.69 25.47 12.78
C VAL A 40 -11.64 24.28 12.85
N LEU A 41 -11.11 23.08 12.58
CA LEU A 41 -11.91 21.86 12.51
C LEU A 41 -12.50 21.50 13.88
N SER A 42 -13.77 21.11 13.89
CA SER A 42 -14.39 20.44 15.02
C SER A 42 -13.83 19.02 15.21
N GLN A 43 -14.09 18.41 16.35
CA GLN A 43 -13.70 17.01 16.61
C GLN A 43 -14.33 16.03 15.61
N THR A 44 -15.59 16.30 15.24
CA THR A 44 -16.33 15.48 14.27
C THR A 44 -15.71 15.58 12.86
N GLU A 45 -15.31 16.78 12.44
CA GLU A 45 -14.64 16.98 11.16
C GLU A 45 -13.25 16.35 11.14
N GLU A 46 -12.48 16.45 12.24
CA GLU A 46 -11.21 15.75 12.36
C GLU A 46 -11.40 14.22 12.18
N ALA A 47 -12.35 13.63 12.90
CA ALA A 47 -12.67 12.21 12.82
C ALA A 47 -13.12 11.81 11.40
N HIS A 48 -13.96 12.65 10.76
CA HIS A 48 -14.40 12.44 9.38
C HIS A 48 -13.23 12.41 8.40
N TYR A 49 -12.36 13.43 8.43
CA TYR A 49 -11.23 13.48 7.50
C TYR A 49 -10.19 12.39 7.73
N VAL A 50 -9.97 11.99 8.99
CA VAL A 50 -9.10 10.85 9.31
C VAL A 50 -9.66 9.56 8.71
N ALA A 51 -10.95 9.29 8.91
CA ALA A 51 -11.62 8.12 8.35
C ALA A 51 -11.62 8.16 6.82
N ARG A 52 -11.93 9.30 6.22
CA ARG A 52 -11.95 9.51 4.77
C ARG A 52 -10.58 9.28 4.14
N GLY A 53 -9.50 9.82 4.74
CA GLY A 53 -8.12 9.61 4.29
C GLY A 53 -7.70 8.14 4.34
N LEU A 54 -8.13 7.40 5.37
CA LEU A 54 -7.87 5.98 5.46
C LEU A 54 -8.65 5.20 4.38
N THR A 55 -9.95 5.43 4.26
CA THR A 55 -10.84 4.67 3.35
C THR A 55 -10.56 4.93 1.87
N LEU A 56 -9.96 6.07 1.54
CA LEU A 56 -9.44 6.34 0.21
C LEU A 56 -8.42 5.28 -0.25
N ASN A 57 -7.60 4.80 0.69
CA ASN A 57 -6.53 3.85 0.42
C ASN A 57 -6.88 2.41 0.82
N ILE A 58 -7.80 2.24 1.77
CA ILE A 58 -8.32 0.93 2.23
C ILE A 58 -9.85 1.00 2.22
N PRO A 59 -10.50 0.89 1.03
CA PRO A 59 -11.93 1.16 0.86
C PRO A 59 -12.85 0.30 1.73
N GLU A 60 -12.45 -0.94 2.01
CA GLU A 60 -13.25 -1.90 2.79
C GLU A 60 -12.71 -2.03 4.24
N ALA A 61 -12.08 -0.97 4.76
CA ALA A 61 -11.54 -0.99 6.13
C ALA A 61 -12.65 -1.33 7.15
N THR A 62 -12.36 -2.30 8.02
CA THR A 62 -13.23 -2.68 9.14
C THR A 62 -12.39 -2.76 10.41
N GLY A 63 -12.80 -2.06 11.46
CA GLY A 63 -12.10 -1.94 12.73
C GLY A 63 -12.13 -0.52 13.27
N LEU A 64 -11.16 -0.15 14.08
CA LEU A 64 -11.04 1.17 14.67
C LEU A 64 -9.94 1.98 13.95
N VAL A 65 -10.25 3.20 13.53
CA VAL A 65 -9.23 4.19 13.18
C VAL A 65 -8.90 4.97 14.43
N ALA A 66 -7.62 5.12 14.73
CA ALA A 66 -7.16 5.89 15.88
C ALA A 66 -6.12 6.92 15.42
N ASP A 67 -6.41 8.20 15.58
CA ASP A 67 -5.44 9.29 15.37
C ASP A 67 -5.00 9.85 16.73
N LEU A 68 -3.75 9.58 17.09
CA LEU A 68 -3.16 10.08 18.33
C LEU A 68 -2.39 11.36 18.05
N GLY A 69 -3.05 12.48 18.27
CA GLY A 69 -2.51 13.83 18.18
C GLY A 69 -1.71 14.25 19.43
N GLY A 70 -1.32 15.54 19.45
CA GLY A 70 -0.61 16.10 20.61
C GLY A 70 -1.47 16.18 21.86
N GLY A 71 -2.71 16.62 21.72
CA GLY A 71 -3.63 16.87 22.85
C GLY A 71 -4.92 16.09 22.79
N SER A 72 -5.15 15.27 21.77
CA SER A 72 -6.37 14.49 21.63
C SER A 72 -6.10 13.11 21.01
N LEU A 73 -7.04 12.19 21.24
CA LEU A 73 -7.14 10.90 20.57
C LEU A 73 -8.52 10.83 19.91
N GLU A 74 -8.58 10.82 18.60
CA GLU A 74 -9.77 10.59 17.82
C GLU A 74 -9.89 9.10 17.51
N VAL A 75 -11.08 8.52 17.76
CA VAL A 75 -11.34 7.09 17.43
C VAL A 75 -12.62 7.01 16.61
N VAL A 76 -12.55 6.29 15.49
CA VAL A 76 -13.68 6.06 14.58
C VAL A 76 -13.85 4.57 14.33
N ALA A 77 -15.05 4.04 14.53
CA ALA A 77 -15.39 2.68 14.12
C ALA A 77 -15.74 2.65 12.63
N LEU A 78 -15.08 1.78 11.88
CA LEU A 78 -15.37 1.51 10.47
C LEU A 78 -15.95 0.12 10.29
N GLU A 79 -16.92 0.00 9.39
CA GLU A 79 -17.46 -1.25 8.89
C GLU A 79 -17.59 -1.16 7.37
N GLY A 80 -16.85 -1.99 6.65
CA GLY A 80 -16.82 -1.96 5.19
C GLY A 80 -16.47 -0.58 4.60
N GLY A 81 -15.59 0.17 5.26
CA GLY A 81 -15.19 1.54 4.87
C GLY A 81 -16.18 2.65 5.27
N GLN A 82 -17.28 2.31 5.94
CA GLN A 82 -18.26 3.28 6.42
C GLN A 82 -18.02 3.61 7.90
N ALA A 83 -17.97 4.90 8.23
CA ALA A 83 -17.93 5.35 9.61
C ALA A 83 -19.28 5.09 10.30
N ARG A 84 -19.25 4.44 11.47
CA ARG A 84 -20.44 4.09 12.26
C ARG A 84 -20.55 4.92 13.51
N GLN A 85 -19.48 5.03 14.25
CA GLN A 85 -19.40 5.76 15.51
C GLN A 85 -18.04 6.43 15.60
N SER A 86 -17.98 7.56 16.31
CA SER A 86 -16.72 8.26 16.58
C SER A 86 -16.77 8.91 17.96
N THR A 87 -15.60 9.02 18.58
CA THR A 87 -15.39 9.77 19.81
C THR A 87 -14.04 10.46 19.79
N SER A 88 -13.87 11.46 20.63
CA SER A 88 -12.59 12.15 20.81
C SER A 88 -12.32 12.32 22.30
N PHE A 89 -11.14 11.89 22.71
CA PHE A 89 -10.64 12.03 24.07
C PHE A 89 -9.72 13.24 24.19
N ASN A 90 -9.82 13.95 25.32
CA ASN A 90 -9.06 15.18 25.57
C ASN A 90 -7.64 14.91 26.13
N PHE A 91 -6.99 13.84 25.65
CA PHE A 91 -5.61 13.53 25.95
C PHE A 91 -4.89 13.05 24.68
N GLY A 92 -3.63 13.40 24.57
CA GLY A 92 -2.75 13.02 23.46
C GLY A 92 -1.32 12.78 23.96
N HIS A 93 -0.38 12.59 23.04
CA HIS A 93 0.99 12.24 23.42
C HIS A 93 1.76 13.35 24.17
N LEU A 94 1.23 14.58 24.22
CA LEU A 94 1.79 15.71 25.01
C LEU A 94 1.07 15.90 26.33
N SER A 95 0.02 15.17 26.61
CA SER A 95 -0.74 15.27 27.86
C SER A 95 0.00 14.58 29.02
N THR A 96 -0.25 15.06 30.22
CA THR A 96 0.12 14.36 31.46
C THR A 96 -1.10 13.57 31.88
N VAL A 97 -1.10 12.27 31.67
CA VAL A 97 -2.22 11.35 31.97
C VAL A 97 -1.69 10.08 32.61
N GLU A 98 -2.46 9.53 33.52
CA GLU A 98 -2.19 8.23 34.15
C GLU A 98 -3.00 7.11 33.46
N ALA A 99 -2.59 5.87 33.64
CA ALA A 99 -3.21 4.73 32.97
C ALA A 99 -4.71 4.59 33.35
N GLU A 100 -5.02 4.78 34.63
CA GLU A 100 -6.38 4.68 35.19
C GLU A 100 -7.31 5.71 34.58
N GLU A 101 -6.81 6.94 34.32
CA GLU A 101 -7.59 8.02 33.68
C GLU A 101 -7.94 7.64 32.23
N VAL A 102 -6.96 7.12 31.48
CA VAL A 102 -7.18 6.69 30.09
C VAL A 102 -8.14 5.50 30.05
N GLU A 103 -7.95 4.51 30.93
CA GLU A 103 -8.82 3.32 31.00
C GLU A 103 -10.26 3.69 31.38
N ALA A 104 -10.45 4.60 32.33
CA ALA A 104 -11.79 5.09 32.72
C ALA A 104 -12.48 5.85 31.57
N ALA A 105 -11.75 6.68 30.85
CA ALA A 105 -12.27 7.39 29.70
C ALA A 105 -12.70 6.43 28.57
N LEU A 106 -11.90 5.41 28.28
CA LEU A 106 -12.26 4.38 27.30
C LEU A 106 -13.48 3.56 27.73
N ALA A 107 -13.59 3.24 29.02
CA ALA A 107 -14.72 2.50 29.57
C ALA A 107 -16.05 3.28 29.50
N ALA A 108 -15.99 4.61 29.43
CA ALA A 108 -17.16 5.45 29.20
C ALA A 108 -17.74 5.32 27.77
N GLU A 109 -17.00 4.67 26.86
CA GLU A 109 -17.39 4.41 25.46
C GLU A 109 -17.53 2.90 25.20
N PRO A 110 -18.63 2.25 25.62
CA PRO A 110 -18.77 0.79 25.56
C PRO A 110 -18.66 0.19 24.15
N TRP A 111 -18.94 0.99 23.11
CA TRP A 111 -18.83 0.54 21.73
C TRP A 111 -17.39 0.26 21.29
N LEU A 112 -16.38 0.78 22.02
CA LEU A 112 -14.96 0.48 21.81
C LEU A 112 -14.56 -0.89 22.38
N ALA A 113 -15.38 -1.51 23.22
CA ALA A 113 -15.06 -2.75 23.88
C ALA A 113 -14.77 -3.90 22.90
N ALA A 114 -14.01 -4.86 23.39
CA ALA A 114 -13.49 -5.97 22.62
C ALA A 114 -14.52 -6.67 21.72
N ARG A 115 -14.16 -6.80 20.44
CA ARG A 115 -14.89 -7.61 19.44
C ARG A 115 -13.88 -8.49 18.71
N PRO A 116 -14.21 -9.77 18.44
CA PRO A 116 -13.34 -10.66 17.69
C PRO A 116 -12.94 -10.06 16.33
N GLY A 117 -11.66 -10.18 15.96
CA GLY A 117 -11.15 -9.68 14.69
C GLY A 117 -10.89 -8.18 14.62
N THR A 118 -11.06 -7.44 15.73
CA THR A 118 -10.82 -5.99 15.75
C THR A 118 -9.39 -5.66 15.31
N ARG A 119 -9.27 -4.61 14.49
CA ARG A 119 -8.00 -4.04 14.05
C ARG A 119 -7.98 -2.56 14.41
N ILE A 120 -6.81 -2.06 14.82
CA ILE A 120 -6.59 -0.62 14.95
C ILE A 120 -5.79 -0.14 13.74
N TYR A 121 -6.35 0.78 12.99
CA TYR A 121 -5.64 1.54 11.96
C TYR A 121 -5.08 2.80 12.62
N GLY A 122 -3.79 2.77 12.92
CA GLY A 122 -3.11 3.85 13.63
C GLY A 122 -2.66 4.95 12.67
N VAL A 123 -3.18 6.15 12.89
CA VAL A 123 -2.88 7.37 12.12
C VAL A 123 -2.04 8.30 12.99
N GLY A 124 -1.30 9.19 12.34
CA GLY A 124 -0.53 10.23 13.02
C GLY A 124 0.90 9.84 13.37
N GLY A 125 1.62 10.79 13.94
CA GLY A 125 3.07 10.68 14.17
C GLY A 125 3.47 9.64 15.21
N SER A 126 2.63 9.40 16.21
CA SER A 126 2.90 8.44 17.28
C SER A 126 2.80 7.00 16.78
N PHE A 127 1.78 6.66 16.00
CA PHE A 127 1.67 5.34 15.37
C PHE A 127 2.76 5.10 14.32
N ARG A 128 3.17 6.14 13.57
CA ARG A 128 4.32 6.03 12.66
C ARG A 128 5.63 5.78 13.42
N ALA A 129 5.83 6.41 14.57
CA ALA A 129 6.99 6.17 15.42
C ALA A 129 7.01 4.75 15.98
N LEU A 130 5.84 4.21 16.40
CA LEU A 130 5.67 2.81 16.79
C LEU A 130 6.06 1.87 15.64
N GLY A 131 5.61 2.16 14.41
CA GLY A 131 5.93 1.38 13.23
C GLY A 131 7.42 1.39 12.88
N LEU A 132 8.10 2.54 12.98
CA LEU A 132 9.55 2.63 12.76
C LEU A 132 10.33 1.80 13.79
N ALA A 133 9.96 1.90 15.06
CA ALA A 133 10.57 1.10 16.12
C ALA A 133 10.34 -0.40 15.90
N TYR A 134 9.14 -0.79 15.47
CA TYR A 134 8.84 -2.18 15.13
C TYR A 134 9.74 -2.69 13.99
N ILE A 135 9.87 -1.91 12.90
CA ILE A 135 10.75 -2.27 11.77
C ILE A 135 12.19 -2.48 12.25
N GLU A 136 12.73 -1.55 13.03
CA GLU A 136 14.10 -1.59 13.52
C GLU A 136 14.33 -2.78 14.46
N GLN A 137 13.47 -2.96 15.47
CA GLN A 137 13.65 -3.97 16.51
C GLN A 137 13.34 -5.39 16.05
N SER A 138 12.41 -5.56 15.10
CA SER A 138 12.05 -6.88 14.56
C SER A 138 12.87 -7.29 13.33
N GLY A 139 13.64 -6.36 12.75
CA GLY A 139 14.31 -6.59 11.47
C GLY A 139 13.32 -6.75 10.31
N TYR A 140 12.14 -6.12 10.39
CA TYR A 140 11.14 -6.20 9.32
C TYR A 140 11.70 -5.70 7.99
N PRO A 141 11.65 -6.48 6.90
CA PRO A 141 12.51 -6.25 5.74
C PRO A 141 12.07 -5.07 4.84
N LEU A 142 10.82 -4.59 4.95
CA LEU A 142 10.30 -3.52 4.10
C LEU A 142 10.11 -2.22 4.90
N PRO A 143 10.94 -1.17 4.69
CA PRO A 143 10.86 0.09 5.45
C PRO A 143 9.75 1.02 4.92
N VAL A 144 8.54 0.50 4.76
CA VAL A 144 7.34 1.24 4.37
C VAL A 144 6.34 1.19 5.51
N LEU A 145 5.92 2.35 6.01
CA LEU A 145 5.03 2.42 7.16
C LEU A 145 3.57 2.16 6.81
N HIS A 146 3.09 2.71 5.68
CA HIS A 146 1.69 2.52 5.32
C HIS A 146 1.38 1.04 5.02
N GLY A 147 0.38 0.51 5.72
CA GLY A 147 0.00 -0.90 5.60
C GLY A 147 0.87 -1.87 6.39
N LEU A 148 1.86 -1.36 7.17
CA LEU A 148 2.64 -2.18 8.11
C LEU A 148 1.69 -2.76 9.16
N ARG A 149 1.76 -4.07 9.35
CA ARG A 149 0.92 -4.81 10.29
C ARG A 149 1.77 -5.32 11.45
N LEU A 150 1.48 -4.83 12.63
CA LEU A 150 2.03 -5.37 13.87
C LEU A 150 1.05 -6.42 14.40
N PRO A 151 1.44 -7.70 14.47
CA PRO A 151 0.62 -8.74 15.10
C PRO A 151 0.31 -8.39 16.55
N GLY A 152 -0.81 -8.88 17.07
CA GLY A 152 -1.31 -8.48 18.39
C GLY A 152 -0.34 -8.70 19.54
N GLU A 153 0.32 -9.86 19.57
CA GLU A 153 1.32 -10.17 20.58
C GLU A 153 2.54 -9.23 20.50
N GLU A 154 3.09 -9.04 19.28
CA GLU A 154 4.25 -8.17 19.06
C GLU A 154 3.91 -6.71 19.36
N ALA A 155 2.73 -6.23 18.92
CA ALA A 155 2.24 -4.89 19.23
C ALA A 155 2.08 -4.67 20.74
N GLY A 156 1.44 -5.63 21.43
CA GLY A 156 1.25 -5.58 22.88
C GLY A 156 2.57 -5.55 23.64
N ASN A 157 3.53 -6.39 23.25
CA ASN A 157 4.86 -6.45 23.86
C ASN A 157 5.65 -5.16 23.65
N LEU A 158 5.64 -4.61 22.45
CA LEU A 158 6.33 -3.36 22.12
C LEU A 158 5.73 -2.17 22.89
N LEU A 159 4.41 -2.05 22.93
CA LEU A 159 3.72 -1.02 23.70
C LEU A 159 4.00 -1.14 25.20
N ALA A 160 3.99 -2.36 25.74
CA ALA A 160 4.33 -2.61 27.14
C ALA A 160 5.81 -2.26 27.44
N ALA A 161 6.72 -2.54 26.53
CA ALA A 161 8.12 -2.18 26.66
C ALA A 161 8.32 -0.66 26.74
N PHE A 162 7.60 0.12 25.93
CA PHE A 162 7.69 1.58 25.92
C PHE A 162 7.07 2.25 27.18
N CYS A 163 6.21 1.55 27.92
CA CYS A 163 5.68 2.02 29.20
C CYS A 163 6.63 1.80 30.38
N ARG A 164 7.79 1.15 30.21
CA ARG A 164 8.76 0.93 31.28
C ARG A 164 9.51 2.21 31.64
N ARG A 165 10.14 2.22 32.84
CA ARG A 165 10.87 3.39 33.34
C ARG A 165 12.03 3.83 32.43
N ASN A 166 12.75 2.87 31.83
CA ASN A 166 13.84 3.11 30.88
C ASN A 166 13.58 2.27 29.62
N PRO A 167 12.72 2.74 28.71
CA PRO A 167 12.40 1.97 27.51
C PRO A 167 13.53 1.99 26.49
N ASP A 168 13.70 0.86 25.79
CA ASP A 168 14.48 0.87 24.54
C ASP A 168 13.65 1.55 23.45
N LEU A 169 14.07 2.72 23.02
CA LEU A 169 13.42 3.54 21.98
C LEU A 169 14.16 3.46 20.64
N SER A 170 14.92 2.39 20.40
CA SER A 170 15.56 2.13 19.11
C SER A 170 14.51 2.17 17.98
N GLY A 171 14.81 2.89 16.92
CA GLY A 171 13.88 3.14 15.80
C GLY A 171 12.85 4.27 16.04
N VAL A 172 12.66 4.73 17.28
CA VAL A 172 11.81 5.89 17.55
C VAL A 172 12.55 7.18 17.16
N PRO A 173 12.00 8.05 16.29
CA PRO A 173 12.63 9.32 15.91
C PRO A 173 12.94 10.19 17.13
N LEU A 174 14.11 10.82 17.18
CA LEU A 174 14.59 11.62 18.31
C LEU A 174 13.55 12.64 18.82
N GLY A 175 12.88 13.35 17.91
CA GLY A 175 11.84 14.32 18.26
C GLY A 175 10.57 13.70 18.89
N ARG A 176 10.46 12.36 18.92
CA ARG A 176 9.33 11.64 19.50
C ARG A 176 9.68 10.84 20.75
N GLN A 177 10.94 10.61 21.01
CA GLN A 177 11.39 9.76 22.14
C GLN A 177 10.85 10.24 23.48
N LYS A 178 10.85 11.55 23.73
CA LYS A 178 10.34 12.13 24.98
C LYS A 178 8.85 11.87 25.21
N THR A 179 8.05 11.81 24.15
CA THR A 179 6.58 11.67 24.23
C THR A 179 6.11 10.25 23.95
N MET A 180 7.02 9.36 23.54
CA MET A 180 6.68 7.99 23.18
C MET A 180 6.13 7.17 24.36
N PRO A 181 6.61 7.29 25.60
CA PRO A 181 6.02 6.56 26.73
C PRO A 181 4.56 6.92 26.97
N THR A 182 4.18 8.20 26.95
CA THR A 182 2.78 8.63 27.07
C THR A 182 1.95 8.14 25.88
N ALA A 183 2.46 8.26 24.65
CA ALA A 183 1.80 7.73 23.47
C ALA A 183 1.56 6.22 23.59
N ALA A 184 2.57 5.47 24.05
CA ALA A 184 2.46 4.02 24.21
C ALA A 184 1.45 3.63 25.32
N LEU A 185 1.38 4.39 26.42
CA LEU A 185 0.38 4.19 27.45
C LEU A 185 -1.03 4.30 26.89
N ILE A 186 -1.32 5.37 26.15
CA ILE A 186 -2.64 5.61 25.54
C ILE A 186 -2.94 4.52 24.49
N MET A 187 -2.00 4.24 23.59
CA MET A 187 -2.18 3.20 22.56
C MET A 187 -2.39 1.82 23.17
N ARG A 188 -1.67 1.49 24.26
CA ARG A 188 -1.79 0.21 24.98
C ARG A 188 -3.15 0.08 25.64
N ALA A 189 -3.64 1.12 26.29
CA ALA A 189 -4.97 1.11 26.89
C ALA A 189 -6.05 0.88 25.84
N LEU A 190 -6.03 1.62 24.72
CA LEU A 190 -6.96 1.41 23.60
C LEU A 190 -6.83 0.00 23.00
N PHE A 191 -5.61 -0.49 22.79
CA PHE A 191 -5.35 -1.80 22.22
C PHE A 191 -5.93 -2.93 23.09
N ARG A 192 -5.72 -2.85 24.40
CA ARG A 192 -6.27 -3.82 25.37
C ARG A 192 -7.79 -3.74 25.48
N TYR A 193 -8.33 -2.53 25.63
CA TYR A 193 -9.76 -2.33 25.80
C TYR A 193 -10.56 -2.80 24.57
N SER A 194 -10.07 -2.51 23.37
CA SER A 194 -10.71 -2.91 22.12
C SER A 194 -10.51 -4.39 21.75
N GLY A 195 -9.68 -5.14 22.48
CA GLY A 195 -9.33 -6.51 22.15
C GLY A 195 -8.71 -6.67 20.77
N ALA A 196 -8.02 -5.64 20.29
CA ALA A 196 -7.48 -5.62 18.93
C ALA A 196 -6.46 -6.74 18.71
N GLU A 197 -6.59 -7.45 17.59
CA GLU A 197 -5.68 -8.54 17.21
C GLU A 197 -4.43 -8.03 16.48
N ARG A 198 -4.44 -6.78 16.04
CA ARG A 198 -3.30 -6.15 15.33
C ARG A 198 -3.44 -4.64 15.25
N ILE A 199 -2.29 -3.99 15.10
CA ILE A 199 -2.21 -2.60 14.70
C ILE A 199 -1.77 -2.55 13.23
N VAL A 200 -2.44 -1.72 12.42
CA VAL A 200 -2.06 -1.42 11.04
C VAL A 200 -1.66 0.04 10.97
N VAL A 201 -0.40 0.33 10.70
CA VAL A 201 0.09 1.70 10.61
C VAL A 201 -0.40 2.34 9.32
N SER A 202 -1.01 3.51 9.42
CA SER A 202 -1.44 4.28 8.26
C SER A 202 -0.48 5.44 7.97
N GLY A 203 -0.12 5.58 6.70
CA GLY A 203 0.62 6.74 6.20
C GLY A 203 -0.28 7.94 5.90
N THR A 204 -1.62 7.75 5.95
CA THR A 204 -2.59 8.80 5.65
C THR A 204 -2.79 9.74 6.84
N SER A 205 -3.43 10.86 6.60
CA SER A 205 -3.65 11.93 7.57
C SER A 205 -4.98 12.66 7.29
N ILE A 206 -5.35 13.59 8.15
CA ILE A 206 -6.46 14.53 7.91
C ILE A 206 -6.35 15.21 6.54
N ARG A 207 -5.11 15.52 6.08
CA ARG A 207 -4.90 16.17 4.77
C ARG A 207 -5.37 15.31 3.62
N ASP A 208 -5.14 14.02 3.68
CA ASP A 208 -5.58 13.08 2.63
C ASP A 208 -7.11 13.04 2.54
N GLY A 209 -7.80 13.05 3.69
CA GLY A 209 -9.25 13.11 3.74
C GLY A 209 -9.81 14.43 3.25
N LEU A 210 -9.21 15.55 3.64
CA LEU A 210 -9.61 16.88 3.19
C LEU A 210 -9.47 17.02 1.66
N ILE A 211 -8.32 16.60 1.10
CA ILE A 211 -8.11 16.61 -0.35
C ILE A 211 -9.12 15.70 -1.04
N ALA A 212 -9.40 14.53 -0.48
CA ALA A 212 -10.39 13.61 -1.06
C ALA A 212 -11.79 14.25 -1.15
N ASP A 213 -12.21 14.97 -0.15
CA ASP A 213 -13.53 15.62 -0.15
C ASP A 213 -13.57 16.85 -1.07
N LEU A 214 -12.48 17.62 -1.15
CA LEU A 214 -12.40 18.82 -1.99
C LEU A 214 -12.29 18.50 -3.48
N GLU A 215 -11.49 17.50 -3.84
CA GLU A 215 -11.09 17.24 -5.22
C GLU A 215 -11.81 16.04 -5.84
N LEU A 216 -12.16 15.03 -5.03
CA LEU A 216 -12.72 13.79 -5.55
C LEU A 216 -14.24 13.70 -5.36
N GLY A 217 -14.81 14.40 -4.37
CA GLY A 217 -16.24 14.33 -4.06
C GLY A 217 -16.75 12.90 -3.96
N ASP A 218 -17.90 12.62 -4.61
CA ASP A 218 -18.46 11.28 -4.75
C ASP A 218 -18.01 10.56 -6.04
N VAL A 219 -16.95 11.04 -6.69
CA VAL A 219 -16.44 10.44 -7.93
C VAL A 219 -16.05 8.99 -7.70
N ASP A 220 -16.52 8.16 -8.61
CA ASP A 220 -16.23 6.73 -8.71
C ASP A 220 -14.75 6.44 -8.40
N ARG A 221 -14.53 5.55 -7.47
CA ARG A 221 -13.23 5.22 -6.86
C ARG A 221 -12.26 4.69 -7.90
N ALA A 222 -11.61 5.59 -8.63
CA ALA A 222 -10.51 5.20 -9.49
C ALA A 222 -9.47 4.41 -8.67
N ASP A 223 -8.98 3.33 -9.22
CA ASP A 223 -7.91 2.56 -8.57
C ASP A 223 -6.61 3.37 -8.66
N PHE A 224 -6.24 4.04 -7.59
CA PHE A 224 -5.05 4.90 -7.53
C PHE A 224 -3.76 4.17 -7.90
N LEU A 225 -3.66 2.85 -7.67
CA LEU A 225 -2.52 2.08 -8.15
C LEU A 225 -2.44 2.15 -9.67
N LEU A 226 -3.56 1.88 -10.35
CA LEU A 226 -3.59 1.85 -11.80
C LEU A 226 -3.37 3.24 -12.40
N VAL A 227 -3.97 4.27 -11.80
CA VAL A 227 -3.74 5.67 -12.22
C VAL A 227 -2.25 6.03 -12.16
N VAL A 228 -1.58 5.78 -11.06
CA VAL A 228 -0.13 6.08 -10.91
C VAL A 228 0.70 5.23 -11.88
N CYS A 229 0.38 3.95 -12.06
CA CYS A 229 1.10 3.09 -13.00
C CYS A 229 0.89 3.53 -14.45
N GLN A 230 -0.31 3.99 -14.83
CA GLN A 230 -0.59 4.57 -16.15
C GLN A 230 0.20 5.84 -16.40
N GLU A 231 0.28 6.75 -15.42
CA GLU A 231 1.07 7.97 -15.55
C GLU A 231 2.57 7.66 -15.72
N ILE A 232 3.12 6.70 -14.98
CA ILE A 232 4.50 6.25 -15.16
C ILE A 232 4.70 5.67 -16.57
N SER A 233 3.75 4.87 -17.05
CA SER A 233 3.78 4.30 -18.40
C SER A 233 3.73 5.39 -19.47
N ARG A 234 2.81 6.36 -19.35
CA ARG A 234 2.68 7.50 -20.27
C ARG A 234 3.93 8.37 -20.31
N ALA A 235 4.57 8.61 -19.15
CA ALA A 235 5.79 9.40 -19.07
C ALA A 235 6.98 8.76 -19.81
N SER A 236 6.97 7.44 -20.04
CA SER A 236 8.00 6.76 -20.84
C SER A 236 7.86 7.01 -22.35
N HIS A 237 6.66 7.33 -22.84
CA HIS A 237 6.29 7.57 -24.26
C HIS A 237 6.73 6.49 -25.24
N ARG A 238 7.05 5.29 -24.76
CA ARG A 238 7.78 4.33 -25.59
C ARG A 238 6.88 3.36 -26.35
N PHE A 239 5.88 2.79 -25.71
CA PHE A 239 5.07 1.73 -26.30
C PHE A 239 3.57 1.94 -26.00
N PRO A 240 2.89 2.89 -26.69
CA PRO A 240 1.46 3.07 -26.52
C PRO A 240 0.70 1.79 -26.95
N GLY A 241 -0.32 1.43 -26.18
CA GLY A 241 -1.15 0.24 -26.45
C GLY A 241 -0.59 -1.10 -25.94
N VAL A 242 0.74 -1.22 -25.77
CA VAL A 242 1.38 -2.46 -25.30
C VAL A 242 0.88 -2.94 -23.93
N PRO A 243 0.67 -2.10 -22.90
CA PRO A 243 0.18 -2.59 -21.61
C PRO A 243 -1.15 -3.35 -21.70
N GLY A 244 -2.11 -2.89 -22.49
CA GLY A 244 -3.40 -3.57 -22.71
C GLY A 244 -3.26 -4.94 -23.39
N ALA A 245 -2.42 -5.01 -24.44
CA ALA A 245 -2.11 -6.26 -25.14
C ALA A 245 -1.40 -7.27 -24.22
N LEU A 246 -0.47 -6.80 -23.36
CA LEU A 246 0.18 -7.64 -22.34
C LEU A 246 -0.81 -8.20 -21.33
N VAL A 247 -1.75 -7.40 -20.85
CA VAL A 247 -2.82 -7.87 -19.94
C VAL A 247 -3.61 -8.99 -20.58
N SER A 248 -4.05 -8.82 -21.82
CA SER A 248 -4.83 -9.82 -22.57
C SER A 248 -4.05 -11.12 -22.74
N LEU A 249 -2.76 -11.03 -23.12
CA LEU A 249 -1.89 -12.18 -23.34
C LEU A 249 -1.59 -12.96 -22.04
N LEU A 250 -1.35 -12.27 -20.90
CA LEU A 250 -0.88 -12.89 -19.68
C LEU A 250 -2.00 -13.30 -18.71
N ARG A 251 -3.21 -12.79 -18.88
CA ARG A 251 -4.38 -13.12 -18.05
C ARG A 251 -4.67 -14.62 -17.93
N PRO A 252 -4.49 -15.45 -18.97
CA PRO A 252 -4.65 -16.92 -18.88
C PRO A 252 -3.67 -17.61 -17.92
N LEU A 253 -2.59 -16.96 -17.48
CA LEU A 253 -1.64 -17.50 -16.52
C LEU A 253 -2.15 -17.51 -15.07
N PHE A 254 -3.34 -16.98 -14.82
CA PHE A 254 -3.99 -17.11 -13.51
C PHE A 254 -4.31 -18.55 -13.18
N ARG A 255 -3.93 -18.98 -11.99
CA ARG A 255 -4.21 -20.32 -11.48
C ARG A 255 -4.92 -20.26 -10.13
N PRO A 256 -6.17 -20.75 -10.03
CA PRO A 256 -6.83 -20.91 -8.75
C PRO A 256 -6.12 -21.96 -7.89
N ARG A 257 -6.42 -22.03 -6.60
CA ARG A 257 -5.98 -23.12 -5.73
C ARG A 257 -7.00 -24.24 -5.78
N GLU A 258 -6.53 -25.46 -5.71
CA GLU A 258 -7.40 -26.61 -5.51
C GLU A 258 -8.18 -26.46 -4.20
N GLY A 259 -9.47 -26.79 -4.22
CA GLY A 259 -10.34 -26.74 -3.06
C GLY A 259 -10.75 -25.34 -2.58
N GLN A 260 -10.52 -24.29 -3.39
CA GLN A 260 -11.08 -22.96 -3.08
C GLN A 260 -12.58 -22.91 -3.38
N SER A 261 -13.32 -22.11 -2.60
CA SER A 261 -14.67 -21.72 -2.95
C SER A 261 -14.67 -20.79 -4.18
N ASP A 262 -15.77 -20.76 -4.92
CA ASP A 262 -15.91 -19.85 -6.08
C ASP A 262 -15.72 -18.38 -5.69
N GLU A 263 -16.18 -17.99 -4.50
CA GLU A 263 -16.01 -16.65 -3.96
C GLU A 263 -14.53 -16.31 -3.71
N ASP A 264 -13.75 -17.26 -3.15
CA ASP A 264 -12.31 -17.10 -2.95
C ASP A 264 -11.57 -17.01 -4.27
N VAL A 265 -11.96 -17.81 -5.26
CA VAL A 265 -11.39 -17.78 -6.62
C VAL A 265 -11.67 -16.43 -7.26
N ALA A 266 -12.91 -15.92 -7.19
CA ALA A 266 -13.29 -14.62 -7.75
C ALA A 266 -12.49 -13.48 -7.09
N ARG A 267 -12.32 -13.52 -5.75
CA ARG A 267 -11.52 -12.54 -5.01
C ARG A 267 -10.04 -12.60 -5.39
N ASP A 268 -9.46 -13.80 -5.48
CA ASP A 268 -8.07 -13.99 -5.91
C ASP A 268 -7.86 -13.54 -7.36
N ARG A 269 -8.84 -13.78 -8.24
CA ARG A 269 -8.82 -13.35 -9.62
C ARG A 269 -8.86 -11.83 -9.75
N LYS A 270 -9.79 -11.15 -9.07
CA LYS A 270 -9.89 -9.68 -9.06
C LYS A 270 -8.57 -9.05 -8.64
N ARG A 271 -7.94 -9.58 -7.56
CA ARG A 271 -6.64 -9.11 -7.09
C ARG A 271 -5.53 -9.38 -8.12
N PHE A 272 -5.52 -10.57 -8.73
CA PHE A 272 -4.54 -10.92 -9.76
C PHE A 272 -4.65 -9.98 -10.96
N ASP A 273 -5.84 -9.77 -11.49
CA ASP A 273 -6.09 -8.90 -12.65
C ASP A 273 -5.63 -7.47 -12.39
N ARG A 274 -5.90 -6.93 -11.19
CA ARG A 274 -5.44 -5.62 -10.75
C ARG A 274 -3.92 -5.51 -10.72
N LEU A 275 -3.24 -6.49 -10.14
CA LEU A 275 -1.78 -6.49 -10.04
C LEU A 275 -1.11 -6.77 -11.38
N LEU A 276 -1.70 -7.62 -12.22
CA LEU A 276 -1.25 -7.87 -13.60
C LEU A 276 -1.28 -6.58 -14.41
N GLU A 277 -2.38 -5.85 -14.37
CA GLU A 277 -2.54 -4.58 -15.09
C GLU A 277 -1.49 -3.56 -14.63
N ALA A 278 -1.31 -3.39 -13.33
CA ALA A 278 -0.25 -2.54 -12.77
C ALA A 278 1.15 -2.96 -13.24
N ALA A 279 1.45 -4.27 -13.24
CA ALA A 279 2.74 -4.80 -13.70
C ALA A 279 2.97 -4.56 -15.20
N CYS A 280 1.91 -4.66 -16.02
CA CYS A 280 1.99 -4.37 -17.46
C CYS A 280 2.31 -2.90 -17.72
N PHE A 281 1.70 -1.95 -17.01
CA PHE A 281 2.05 -0.53 -17.09
C PHE A 281 3.48 -0.24 -16.63
N LEU A 282 3.96 -0.93 -15.59
CA LEU A 282 5.31 -0.74 -15.03
C LEU A 282 6.39 -1.51 -15.80
N SER A 283 6.03 -2.37 -16.75
CA SER A 283 6.93 -3.35 -17.37
C SER A 283 8.13 -2.74 -18.10
N ASP A 284 8.05 -1.47 -18.50
CA ASP A 284 9.13 -0.78 -19.22
C ASP A 284 9.68 0.47 -18.48
N MET A 285 9.36 0.63 -17.19
CA MET A 285 9.71 1.81 -16.39
C MET A 285 11.23 2.07 -16.24
N CYS A 286 12.07 1.08 -16.47
CA CYS A 286 13.53 1.17 -16.37
C CYS A 286 14.23 0.92 -17.73
N TRP A 287 13.57 1.19 -18.84
CA TRP A 287 14.11 0.89 -20.16
C TRP A 287 15.41 1.66 -20.47
N ASN A 288 15.57 2.85 -19.93
CA ASN A 288 16.69 3.77 -20.11
C ASN A 288 17.84 3.55 -19.09
N GLU A 289 17.69 2.61 -18.17
CA GLU A 289 18.75 2.26 -17.22
C GLU A 289 19.74 1.26 -17.83
N HIS A 290 20.95 1.19 -17.25
CA HIS A 290 21.93 0.19 -17.65
C HIS A 290 21.41 -1.23 -17.42
N GLU A 291 21.63 -2.12 -18.39
CA GLU A 291 21.02 -3.48 -18.41
C GLU A 291 21.35 -4.32 -17.18
N ASP A 292 22.56 -4.20 -16.62
CA ASP A 292 23.01 -4.98 -15.48
C ASP A 292 22.25 -4.62 -14.18
N VAL A 293 21.69 -3.42 -14.08
CA VAL A 293 21.04 -2.93 -12.85
C VAL A 293 19.53 -2.70 -12.98
N ARG A 294 18.96 -2.83 -14.18
CA ARG A 294 17.53 -2.58 -14.45
C ARG A 294 16.61 -3.37 -13.52
N GLY A 295 16.94 -4.62 -13.24
CA GLY A 295 16.10 -5.47 -12.38
C GLY A 295 16.04 -4.96 -10.95
N ASP A 296 17.20 -4.67 -10.37
CA ASP A 296 17.30 -4.17 -9.00
C ASP A 296 16.69 -2.76 -8.86
N LEU A 297 16.99 -1.87 -9.81
CA LEU A 297 16.41 -0.52 -9.84
C LEU A 297 14.89 -0.57 -10.02
N GLY A 298 14.39 -1.38 -10.95
CA GLY A 298 12.95 -1.55 -11.17
C GLY A 298 12.23 -2.05 -9.93
N ALA A 299 12.77 -3.08 -9.28
CA ALA A 299 12.22 -3.58 -8.02
C ALA A 299 12.22 -2.49 -6.92
N ARG A 300 13.34 -1.78 -6.75
CA ARG A 300 13.44 -0.68 -5.76
C ARG A 300 12.49 0.46 -6.05
N ARG A 301 12.33 0.86 -7.31
CA ARG A 301 11.36 1.90 -7.72
C ARG A 301 9.93 1.49 -7.38
N VAL A 302 9.54 0.22 -7.66
CA VAL A 302 8.22 -0.30 -7.30
C VAL A 302 8.01 -0.31 -5.79
N LEU A 303 9.02 -0.72 -5.01
CA LEU A 303 8.94 -0.70 -3.55
C LEU A 303 8.77 0.73 -3.01
N GLY A 304 9.36 1.73 -3.65
CA GLY A 304 9.30 3.14 -3.28
C GLY A 304 8.15 3.92 -3.92
N LEU A 305 7.24 3.30 -4.70
CA LEU A 305 6.12 4.02 -5.31
C LEU A 305 5.28 4.74 -4.24
N PRO A 306 4.92 6.01 -4.45
CA PRO A 306 4.15 6.80 -3.50
C PRO A 306 2.65 6.45 -3.56
N VAL A 307 2.33 5.17 -3.48
CA VAL A 307 0.95 4.66 -3.48
C VAL A 307 0.64 3.99 -2.14
N ASN A 308 -0.50 4.35 -1.55
CA ASN A 308 -0.95 3.82 -0.27
C ASN A 308 -2.09 2.80 -0.41
N CYS A 309 -2.53 2.50 -1.62
CA CYS A 309 -3.63 1.56 -1.92
C CYS A 309 -3.14 0.12 -2.19
N VAL A 310 -1.92 -0.22 -1.78
CA VAL A 310 -1.35 -1.57 -1.90
C VAL A 310 -0.83 -2.07 -0.56
N THR A 311 -1.07 -3.34 -0.30
CA THR A 311 -0.48 -4.02 0.86
C THR A 311 1.01 -4.29 0.64
N HIS A 312 1.78 -4.52 1.71
CA HIS A 312 3.20 -4.90 1.62
C HIS A 312 3.41 -6.13 0.73
N LYS A 313 2.51 -7.12 0.82
CA LYS A 313 2.56 -8.33 -0.02
C LYS A 313 2.35 -8.02 -1.51
N GLU A 314 1.42 -7.16 -1.84
CA GLU A 314 1.17 -6.73 -3.23
C GLU A 314 2.33 -5.90 -3.78
N ARG A 315 2.87 -5.00 -2.98
CA ARG A 315 4.05 -4.19 -3.33
C ARG A 315 5.26 -5.08 -3.63
N VAL A 316 5.53 -6.07 -2.80
CA VAL A 316 6.63 -7.03 -3.00
C VAL A 316 6.34 -7.95 -4.19
N TRP A 317 5.08 -8.33 -4.44
CA TRP A 317 4.69 -9.08 -5.61
C TRP A 317 4.99 -8.30 -6.91
N LEU A 318 4.58 -7.05 -6.99
CA LEU A 318 4.89 -6.15 -8.12
C LEU A 318 6.39 -5.98 -8.31
N ALA A 319 7.13 -5.72 -7.24
CA ALA A 319 8.59 -5.56 -7.29
C ALA A 319 9.29 -6.84 -7.80
N THR A 320 8.84 -8.01 -7.34
CA THR A 320 9.35 -9.31 -7.79
C THR A 320 9.03 -9.55 -9.28
N THR A 321 7.84 -9.19 -9.72
CA THR A 321 7.41 -9.28 -11.12
C THR A 321 8.30 -8.42 -12.02
N ILE A 322 8.50 -7.15 -11.66
CA ILE A 322 9.35 -6.23 -12.44
C ILE A 322 10.82 -6.66 -12.42
N TYR A 323 11.32 -7.18 -11.29
CA TYR A 323 12.64 -7.77 -11.22
C TYR A 323 12.83 -8.88 -12.28
N HIS A 324 11.94 -9.88 -12.30
CA HIS A 324 12.04 -11.01 -13.25
C HIS A 324 11.77 -10.60 -14.70
N ARG A 325 11.02 -9.52 -14.94
CA ARG A 325 10.88 -8.93 -16.27
C ARG A 325 12.26 -8.55 -16.87
N TYR A 326 13.17 -8.00 -16.07
CA TYR A 326 14.48 -7.56 -16.54
C TYR A 326 15.56 -8.64 -16.40
N VAL A 327 15.66 -9.33 -15.27
CA VAL A 327 16.72 -10.30 -14.98
C VAL A 327 16.45 -11.68 -15.57
N GLY A 328 15.18 -12.08 -15.69
CA GLY A 328 14.81 -13.44 -16.06
C GLY A 328 15.03 -14.42 -14.91
N ARG A 329 15.41 -15.67 -15.24
CA ARG A 329 15.61 -16.74 -14.27
C ARG A 329 17.07 -16.90 -13.79
N LYS A 330 18.01 -16.11 -14.27
CA LYS A 330 19.43 -16.21 -13.87
C LYS A 330 19.59 -15.79 -12.40
N THR A 331 19.91 -16.76 -11.55
CA THR A 331 19.75 -16.67 -10.09
C THR A 331 21.04 -16.60 -9.28
N ASN A 332 22.23 -16.59 -9.88
CA ASN A 332 23.47 -16.72 -9.09
C ASN A 332 24.14 -15.42 -8.66
N LYS A 333 23.65 -14.24 -9.06
CA LYS A 333 24.28 -12.95 -8.68
C LYS A 333 23.32 -11.89 -8.16
N SER A 334 22.03 -12.03 -8.37
CA SER A 334 21.05 -11.08 -7.87
C SER A 334 19.85 -11.84 -7.30
N ARG A 335 19.78 -11.90 -5.99
CA ARG A 335 18.55 -12.35 -5.32
C ARG A 335 17.51 -11.24 -5.50
N PRO A 336 16.24 -11.59 -5.83
CA PRO A 336 15.17 -10.65 -5.54
C PRO A 336 15.38 -10.22 -4.09
N PRO A 337 15.20 -8.93 -3.77
CA PRO A 337 15.53 -8.39 -2.47
C PRO A 337 14.99 -9.32 -1.38
N GLU A 338 15.67 -9.41 -0.24
CA GLU A 338 15.34 -10.24 0.95
C GLU A 338 13.87 -10.16 1.37
N LEU A 339 13.15 -9.21 0.83
CA LEU A 339 11.71 -8.96 0.88
C LEU A 339 10.82 -10.13 0.43
N SER A 340 11.38 -11.08 -0.32
CA SER A 340 10.60 -12.25 -0.79
C SER A 340 10.06 -13.12 0.36
N VAL A 341 10.60 -12.98 1.57
CA VAL A 341 10.07 -13.61 2.80
C VAL A 341 8.64 -13.16 3.11
N LEU A 342 8.24 -11.96 2.68
CA LEU A 342 6.89 -11.44 2.84
C LEU A 342 5.86 -12.13 1.94
N LEU A 343 6.30 -12.87 0.92
CA LEU A 343 5.44 -13.64 0.02
C LEU A 343 5.42 -15.12 0.38
N SER A 344 4.25 -15.73 0.32
CA SER A 344 4.16 -17.19 0.32
C SER A 344 4.90 -17.77 -0.92
N ARG A 345 5.32 -19.04 -0.85
CA ARG A 345 5.96 -19.74 -1.97
C ARG A 345 5.16 -19.62 -3.27
N ARG A 346 3.84 -19.82 -3.19
CA ARG A 346 2.93 -19.67 -4.33
C ARG A 346 2.93 -18.26 -4.92
N ARG A 347 2.78 -17.22 -4.08
CA ARG A 347 2.74 -15.83 -4.55
C ARG A 347 4.06 -15.40 -5.18
N ARG A 348 5.16 -15.91 -4.69
CA ARG A 348 6.48 -15.68 -5.28
C ARG A 348 6.58 -16.35 -6.65
N ALA A 349 6.12 -17.59 -6.78
CA ALA A 349 6.08 -18.30 -8.05
C ALA A 349 5.19 -17.55 -9.07
N GLU A 350 4.00 -17.12 -8.66
CA GLU A 350 3.08 -16.33 -9.48
C GLU A 350 3.74 -15.04 -10.00
N ALA A 351 4.39 -14.26 -9.13
CA ALA A 351 5.13 -13.05 -9.52
C ALA A 351 6.27 -13.35 -10.52
N THR A 352 6.99 -14.48 -10.31
CA THR A 352 8.05 -14.90 -11.21
C THR A 352 7.50 -15.28 -12.58
N VAL A 353 6.41 -16.05 -12.63
CA VAL A 353 5.75 -16.45 -13.90
C VAL A 353 5.29 -15.21 -14.69
N ILE A 354 4.64 -14.28 -14.05
CA ILE A 354 4.20 -13.03 -14.71
C ILE A 354 5.39 -12.19 -15.18
N GLY A 355 6.44 -12.05 -14.37
CA GLY A 355 7.67 -11.35 -14.77
C GLY A 355 8.34 -11.98 -16.00
N LEU A 356 8.40 -13.31 -16.06
CA LEU A 356 8.91 -14.04 -17.23
C LEU A 356 7.98 -13.93 -18.43
N GLY A 357 6.65 -13.90 -18.21
CA GLY A 357 5.66 -13.65 -19.24
C GLY A 357 5.83 -12.28 -19.89
N LEU A 358 6.00 -11.22 -19.07
CA LEU A 358 6.33 -9.87 -19.56
C LEU A 358 7.65 -9.87 -20.36
N ARG A 359 8.66 -10.58 -19.86
CA ARG A 359 9.94 -10.69 -20.56
C ARG A 359 9.80 -11.39 -21.92
N PHE A 360 9.08 -12.48 -21.98
CA PHE A 360 8.77 -13.20 -23.22
C PHE A 360 8.03 -12.28 -24.20
N ALA A 361 6.91 -11.73 -23.78
CA ALA A 361 6.02 -10.93 -24.61
C ALA A 361 6.73 -9.72 -25.24
N LEU A 362 7.50 -8.97 -24.44
CA LEU A 362 8.26 -7.82 -24.92
C LEU A 362 9.46 -8.20 -25.79
N THR A 363 10.05 -9.39 -25.60
CA THR A 363 11.09 -9.90 -26.50
C THR A 363 10.50 -10.32 -27.84
N PHE A 364 9.38 -11.05 -27.81
CA PHE A 364 8.69 -11.52 -29.01
C PHE A 364 8.18 -10.35 -29.87
N SER A 365 7.52 -9.39 -29.24
CA SER A 365 6.88 -8.29 -29.97
C SER A 365 7.79 -7.17 -30.41
N GLY A 366 9.01 -7.09 -29.85
CA GLY A 366 9.86 -5.92 -30.01
C GLY A 366 9.24 -4.61 -29.49
N GLY A 367 8.19 -4.71 -28.67
CA GLY A 367 7.41 -3.57 -28.15
C GLY A 367 6.32 -3.08 -29.11
N ALA A 368 5.97 -3.84 -30.13
CA ALA A 368 4.84 -3.53 -31.03
C ALA A 368 3.57 -4.23 -30.56
N ALA A 369 2.53 -3.44 -30.23
CA ALA A 369 1.26 -3.96 -29.73
C ALA A 369 0.59 -4.90 -30.76
N GLN A 370 0.61 -4.54 -32.03
CA GLN A 370 0.05 -5.34 -33.10
C GLN A 370 0.64 -6.76 -33.18
N ASN A 371 1.91 -6.96 -32.78
CA ASN A 371 2.51 -8.28 -32.75
C ASN A 371 1.99 -9.11 -31.56
N LEU A 372 1.64 -8.45 -30.44
CA LEU A 372 1.00 -9.10 -29.30
C LEU A 372 -0.44 -9.52 -29.58
N ASP A 373 -1.16 -8.77 -30.40
CA ASP A 373 -2.52 -9.09 -30.80
C ASP A 373 -2.59 -10.34 -31.71
N GLN A 374 -1.47 -10.73 -32.32
CA GLN A 374 -1.35 -11.91 -33.18
C GLN A 374 -0.96 -13.19 -32.42
N ILE A 375 -0.78 -13.10 -31.10
CA ILE A 375 -0.42 -14.27 -30.30
C ILE A 375 -1.38 -14.45 -29.12
N ARG A 376 -1.56 -15.69 -28.71
CA ARG A 376 -2.40 -16.07 -27.58
C ARG A 376 -1.75 -17.16 -26.75
N LEU A 377 -1.80 -17.04 -25.43
CA LEU A 377 -1.43 -18.13 -24.53
C LEU A 377 -2.69 -18.89 -24.09
N ALA A 378 -2.62 -20.20 -24.18
CA ALA A 378 -3.59 -21.12 -23.61
C ALA A 378 -2.88 -22.14 -22.73
N SER A 379 -3.53 -22.59 -21.65
CA SER A 379 -2.98 -23.66 -20.83
C SER A 379 -4.04 -24.72 -20.59
N ASP A 380 -3.70 -25.95 -20.92
CA ASP A 380 -4.52 -27.13 -20.68
C ASP A 380 -3.65 -28.22 -20.01
N GLY A 381 -4.15 -28.74 -18.89
CA GLY A 381 -3.39 -29.72 -18.10
C GLY A 381 -1.99 -29.22 -17.75
N ASN A 382 -0.97 -29.92 -18.25
CA ASN A 382 0.45 -29.62 -18.03
C ASN A 382 1.11 -28.85 -19.18
N ILE A 383 0.34 -28.37 -20.17
CA ILE A 383 0.86 -27.74 -21.37
C ILE A 383 0.51 -26.24 -21.35
N LEU A 384 1.49 -25.42 -21.73
CA LEU A 384 1.30 -24.03 -22.09
C LEU A 384 1.51 -23.90 -23.60
N THR A 385 0.44 -23.60 -24.32
CA THR A 385 0.45 -23.45 -25.77
C THR A 385 0.56 -21.98 -26.16
N LEU A 386 1.53 -21.65 -27.01
CA LEU A 386 1.63 -20.38 -27.70
C LEU A 386 0.98 -20.52 -29.08
N HIS A 387 -0.17 -19.90 -29.27
CA HIS A 387 -0.77 -19.79 -30.59
C HIS A 387 -0.21 -18.56 -31.30
N VAL A 388 0.22 -18.76 -32.55
CA VAL A 388 0.91 -17.73 -33.34
C VAL A 388 0.15 -17.54 -34.66
N GLY A 389 -0.39 -16.35 -34.89
CA GLY A 389 -1.00 -15.97 -36.15
C GLY A 389 0.03 -15.86 -37.29
N ALA A 390 -0.41 -16.14 -38.52
CA ALA A 390 0.43 -16.19 -39.71
C ALA A 390 1.33 -14.94 -39.91
N GLY A 391 0.85 -13.74 -39.52
CA GLY A 391 1.60 -12.49 -39.62
C GLY A 391 2.83 -12.39 -38.70
N CYS A 392 2.93 -13.23 -37.66
CA CYS A 392 4.00 -13.23 -36.68
C CYS A 392 4.85 -14.50 -36.67
N ALA A 393 4.64 -15.43 -37.59
CA ALA A 393 5.40 -16.68 -37.66
C ALA A 393 6.94 -16.44 -37.74
N ALA A 394 7.38 -15.41 -38.48
CA ALA A 394 8.77 -15.02 -38.61
C ALA A 394 9.41 -14.48 -37.30
N LEU A 395 8.61 -14.09 -36.31
CA LEU A 395 9.09 -13.61 -35.00
C LEU A 395 9.37 -14.78 -34.04
N VAL A 396 9.04 -16.01 -34.40
CA VAL A 396 9.32 -17.22 -33.63
C VAL A 396 10.77 -17.63 -33.84
N ASP A 397 11.68 -16.85 -33.28
CA ASP A 397 13.13 -17.15 -33.34
C ASP A 397 13.59 -17.93 -32.09
N ASN A 398 14.83 -18.39 -32.12
CA ASN A 398 15.45 -19.12 -31.02
C ASN A 398 15.50 -18.29 -29.70
N HIS A 399 15.52 -16.98 -29.79
CA HIS A 399 15.57 -16.11 -28.60
C HIS A 399 14.20 -16.00 -27.95
N ALA A 400 13.15 -15.75 -28.72
CA ALA A 400 11.77 -15.72 -28.25
C ALA A 400 11.37 -17.10 -27.66
N MET A 401 11.75 -18.19 -28.37
CA MET A 401 11.48 -19.56 -27.92
C MET A 401 12.12 -19.91 -26.59
N ARG A 402 13.39 -19.58 -26.40
CA ARG A 402 14.02 -19.77 -25.07
C ARG A 402 13.30 -19.04 -23.97
N ARG A 403 12.77 -17.83 -24.23
CA ARG A 403 11.99 -17.06 -23.24
C ARG A 403 10.64 -17.73 -22.94
N PHE A 404 9.97 -18.23 -23.98
CA PHE A 404 8.72 -18.96 -23.83
C PHE A 404 8.90 -20.26 -23.03
N GLN A 405 9.95 -21.05 -23.35
CA GLN A 405 10.28 -22.24 -22.58
C GLN A 405 10.59 -21.93 -21.11
N GLN A 406 11.32 -20.84 -20.81
CA GLN A 406 11.58 -20.41 -19.44
C GLN A 406 10.28 -20.03 -18.69
N LEU A 407 9.33 -19.41 -19.39
CA LEU A 407 7.99 -19.08 -18.85
C LEU A 407 7.25 -20.39 -18.50
N ALA A 408 7.11 -21.32 -19.45
CA ALA A 408 6.41 -22.58 -19.25
C ALA A 408 7.02 -23.39 -18.10
N GLN A 409 8.35 -23.57 -18.09
CA GLN A 409 9.07 -24.25 -16.98
C GLN A 409 8.83 -23.60 -15.61
N SER A 410 8.75 -22.25 -15.56
CA SER A 410 8.49 -21.53 -14.31
C SER A 410 7.06 -21.73 -13.81
N ALA A 411 6.13 -21.96 -14.71
CA ALA A 411 4.75 -22.32 -14.43
C ALA A 411 4.54 -23.83 -14.15
N ASN A 412 5.62 -24.64 -14.19
CA ASN A 412 5.60 -26.10 -14.15
C ASN A 412 4.76 -26.72 -15.30
N LEU A 413 4.93 -26.19 -16.52
CA LEU A 413 4.24 -26.60 -17.73
C LEU A 413 5.24 -26.96 -18.83
N GLU A 414 4.82 -27.80 -19.75
CA GLU A 414 5.51 -28.05 -21.02
C GLU A 414 5.14 -26.97 -22.05
N ALA A 415 6.10 -26.59 -22.90
CA ALA A 415 5.92 -25.52 -23.88
C ALA A 415 5.58 -26.12 -25.23
N GLU A 416 4.45 -25.73 -25.82
CA GLU A 416 4.06 -26.08 -27.19
C GLU A 416 3.76 -24.84 -28.03
N ILE A 417 3.90 -24.93 -29.34
CA ILE A 417 3.51 -23.88 -30.30
C ILE A 417 2.49 -24.44 -31.26
N SER A 418 1.48 -23.65 -31.54
CA SER A 418 0.48 -23.86 -32.58
C SER A 418 0.48 -22.66 -33.53
N TYR A 419 0.39 -22.92 -34.80
CA TYR A 419 0.27 -21.88 -35.82
C TYR A 419 -1.19 -21.87 -36.31
N ASP A 420 -1.83 -20.71 -36.23
CA ASP A 420 -3.22 -20.46 -36.64
C ASP A 420 -3.31 -20.05 -38.11
#